data_c30edc5b4a5278686929b4a4f3ee2c02
#
_entry.id   c30edc5b4a5278686929b4a4f3ee2c02
#
_cell.length_a   1.000
_cell.length_b   1.000
_cell.length_c   1.000
_cell.angle_alpha   90.00
_cell.angle_beta   90.00
_cell.angle_gamma   90.00
#
_symmetry.space_group_name_H-M   'P 1'
#
loop_
_entity.id
_entity.type
_entity.pdbx_description
1 polymer ?
#
loop_
_entity_poly.entity_id
_entity_poly.type
_entity_poly.pdbx_seq_one_letter_code
_entity_poly.pdbx_strand_id
1 'polypeptide(L)'
;MFKQITAALVASPIALSTAVGSALANTDDLTPIEELGQEIFFDRKLSLLRNQSCASCHVPEAGWVGANTRINEAGGVYEGSIAGEFGNRNPPSSAYATPAPIFFPDFSEDPGDPLFTGGNFWDGRATGEKLGNPAADQAQGPFLNPVEQALPDAACVVYRVCEGTYGDLFDTVWGQDACMIDWPGNGVVNQQCVKSDGAVPLSPEEREKVDQA
;
A
#
# COMPACT_ATOMS: atom_id res chain seq x y z
N MET A 1 12.88 49.40 65.38
CA MET A 1 13.93 48.46 65.01
C MET A 1 13.24 47.26 64.34
N PHE A 2 12.92 47.33 63.02
CA PHE A 2 12.22 46.27 62.29
C PHE A 2 13.23 45.53 61.42
N LYS A 3 13.41 44.23 61.68
CA LYS A 3 14.20 43.34 60.85
C LYS A 3 13.35 42.87 59.64
N GLN A 4 13.75 43.20 58.48
CA GLN A 4 13.20 42.62 57.24
C GLN A 4 13.80 41.23 57.00
N ILE A 5 12.93 40.22 56.86
CA ILE A 5 13.31 38.90 56.46
C ILE A 5 13.07 38.80 54.95
N THR A 6 14.14 38.72 54.17
CA THR A 6 14.09 38.50 52.73
C THR A 6 14.04 36.99 52.47
N ALA A 7 12.91 36.50 52.00
CA ALA A 7 12.78 35.10 51.54
C ALA A 7 13.22 35.03 50.08
N ALA A 8 14.29 34.28 49.82
CA ALA A 8 14.74 33.96 48.47
C ALA A 8 13.95 32.77 47.92
N LEU A 9 13.15 33.04 46.90
CA LEU A 9 12.50 32.02 46.10
C LEU A 9 13.52 31.41 45.13
N VAL A 10 13.91 30.16 45.37
CA VAL A 10 14.67 29.34 44.43
C VAL A 10 13.70 28.70 43.46
N ALA A 11 13.66 29.24 42.26
CA ALA A 11 12.90 28.61 41.15
C ALA A 11 13.77 27.52 40.53
N SER A 12 13.46 26.26 40.79
CA SER A 12 14.01 25.13 40.06
C SER A 12 13.35 25.00 38.68
N PRO A 13 14.11 24.96 37.58
CA PRO A 13 13.51 24.65 36.27
C PRO A 13 13.16 23.18 36.22
N ILE A 14 11.87 22.88 36.11
CA ILE A 14 11.38 21.55 35.74
C ILE A 14 11.67 21.40 34.24
N ALA A 15 12.70 20.65 33.91
CA ALA A 15 12.96 20.22 32.54
C ALA A 15 11.92 19.16 32.18
N LEU A 16 10.88 19.55 31.43
CA LEU A 16 9.91 18.64 30.85
C LEU A 16 10.58 18.03 29.61
N SER A 17 11.29 16.91 29.78
CA SER A 17 11.77 16.10 28.68
C SER A 17 10.58 15.34 28.08
N THR A 18 10.00 15.89 27.01
CA THR A 18 9.10 15.15 26.14
C THR A 18 9.94 14.14 25.34
N ALA A 19 10.08 12.93 25.86
CA ALA A 19 10.49 11.79 25.07
C ALA A 19 9.34 11.50 24.09
N VAL A 20 9.40 12.05 22.88
CA VAL A 20 8.62 11.56 21.76
C VAL A 20 9.24 10.21 21.40
N GLY A 21 8.77 9.16 22.04
CA GLY A 21 9.05 7.81 21.64
C GLY A 21 8.40 7.60 20.29
N SER A 22 9.18 7.57 19.22
CA SER A 22 8.75 6.98 17.97
C SER A 22 8.44 5.52 18.29
N ALA A 23 7.15 5.18 18.38
CA ALA A 23 6.70 3.81 18.36
C ALA A 23 6.92 3.32 16.92
N LEU A 24 8.16 2.93 16.62
CA LEU A 24 8.41 2.03 15.51
C LEU A 24 7.74 0.71 15.93
N ALA A 25 6.74 0.27 15.17
CA ALA A 25 6.22 -1.06 15.33
C ALA A 25 7.43 -2.02 15.25
N ASN A 26 7.56 -2.88 16.26
CA ASN A 26 8.65 -3.84 16.30
C ASN A 26 8.35 -4.83 15.17
N THR A 27 9.21 -4.94 14.18
CA THR A 27 9.04 -5.87 13.05
C THR A 27 9.03 -7.33 13.50
N ASP A 28 9.48 -7.60 14.73
CA ASP A 28 9.50 -8.94 15.33
C ASP A 28 8.10 -9.45 15.74
N ASP A 29 7.05 -8.61 15.67
CA ASP A 29 5.68 -8.94 16.05
C ASP A 29 4.72 -9.09 14.84
N LEU A 30 5.20 -8.96 13.60
CA LEU A 30 4.37 -9.12 12.41
C LEU A 30 4.06 -10.59 12.14
N THR A 31 2.83 -10.86 11.74
CA THR A 31 2.46 -12.16 11.18
C THR A 31 3.07 -12.33 9.78
N PRO A 32 3.26 -13.56 9.27
CA PRO A 32 3.83 -13.77 7.94
C PRO A 32 3.12 -12.99 6.81
N ILE A 33 1.80 -12.85 6.87
CA ILE A 33 1.04 -12.08 5.87
C ILE A 33 1.29 -10.56 5.99
N GLU A 34 1.49 -10.06 7.21
CA GLU A 34 1.81 -8.64 7.44
C GLU A 34 3.25 -8.33 7.00
N GLU A 35 4.20 -9.25 7.29
CA GLU A 35 5.57 -9.15 6.81
C GLU A 35 5.63 -9.15 5.28
N LEU A 36 4.92 -10.09 4.63
CA LEU A 36 4.80 -10.12 3.17
C LEU A 36 4.20 -8.82 2.62
N GLY A 37 3.13 -8.32 3.24
CA GLY A 37 2.50 -7.06 2.86
C GLY A 37 3.47 -5.88 2.99
N GLN A 38 4.31 -5.86 4.01
CA GLN A 38 5.36 -4.85 4.20
C GLN A 38 6.41 -4.92 3.09
N GLU A 39 6.94 -6.11 2.77
CA GLU A 39 7.91 -6.28 1.69
C GLU A 39 7.35 -5.81 0.34
N ILE A 40 6.13 -6.21 0.00
CA ILE A 40 5.43 -5.80 -1.22
C ILE A 40 5.22 -4.27 -1.25
N PHE A 41 4.84 -3.66 -0.13
CA PHE A 41 4.56 -2.22 -0.04
C PHE A 41 5.77 -1.35 -0.38
N PHE A 42 6.97 -1.81 -0.05
CA PHE A 42 8.21 -1.10 -0.32
C PHE A 42 8.92 -1.54 -1.59
N ASP A 43 8.50 -2.63 -2.24
CA ASP A 43 9.21 -3.16 -3.41
C ASP A 43 8.93 -2.37 -4.69
N ARG A 44 9.92 -1.61 -5.12
CA ARG A 44 9.89 -0.86 -6.39
C ARG A 44 9.95 -1.75 -7.63
N LYS A 45 10.38 -3.02 -7.49
CA LYS A 45 10.44 -3.97 -8.61
C LYS A 45 9.05 -4.35 -9.12
N LEU A 46 8.02 -4.14 -8.30
CA LEU A 46 6.61 -4.40 -8.64
C LEU A 46 5.98 -3.27 -9.49
N SER A 47 6.78 -2.51 -10.24
CA SER A 47 6.31 -1.54 -11.22
C SER A 47 6.99 -1.75 -12.57
N LEU A 48 6.37 -1.33 -13.68
CA LEU A 48 6.82 -1.59 -15.05
C LEU A 48 8.32 -1.28 -15.23
N LEU A 49 8.75 -0.10 -14.84
CA LEU A 49 10.14 0.34 -14.96
C LEU A 49 10.98 0.11 -13.68
N ARG A 50 10.45 -0.65 -12.71
CA ARG A 50 11.11 -0.96 -11.43
C ARG A 50 11.52 0.29 -10.63
N ASN A 51 10.73 1.34 -10.71
CA ASN A 51 11.04 2.67 -10.16
C ASN A 51 10.02 3.18 -9.14
N GLN A 52 8.90 2.48 -8.94
CA GLN A 52 7.81 2.91 -8.07
C GLN A 52 7.30 1.75 -7.21
N SER A 53 7.03 2.04 -5.93
CA SER A 53 6.37 1.16 -4.97
C SER A 53 5.14 1.87 -4.38
N CYS A 54 4.33 1.19 -3.58
CA CYS A 54 3.24 1.81 -2.84
C CYS A 54 3.76 2.97 -1.97
N ALA A 55 4.90 2.77 -1.29
CA ALA A 55 5.56 3.79 -0.48
C ALA A 55 6.03 5.03 -1.26
N SER A 56 6.12 4.97 -2.60
CA SER A 56 6.47 6.13 -3.41
C SER A 56 5.39 7.23 -3.37
N CYS A 57 4.13 6.84 -3.20
CA CYS A 57 2.98 7.73 -3.09
C CYS A 57 2.37 7.75 -1.68
N HIS A 58 2.58 6.71 -0.88
CA HIS A 58 2.11 6.57 0.50
C HIS A 58 3.30 6.55 1.45
N VAL A 59 3.88 7.74 1.69
CA VAL A 59 5.14 7.91 2.43
C VAL A 59 4.90 7.78 3.93
N PRO A 60 5.56 6.82 4.64
CA PRO A 60 5.35 6.59 6.07
C PRO A 60 5.57 7.85 6.93
N GLU A 61 6.63 8.59 6.66
CA GLU A 61 7.01 9.81 7.40
C GLU A 61 6.01 10.95 7.22
N ALA A 62 5.16 10.87 6.21
CA ALA A 62 4.08 11.84 5.94
C ALA A 62 2.70 11.34 6.41
N GLY A 63 2.64 10.28 7.24
CA GLY A 63 1.38 9.68 7.66
C GLY A 63 0.74 8.83 6.56
N TRP A 64 1.56 8.19 5.74
CA TRP A 64 1.17 7.27 4.65
C TRP A 64 0.37 7.94 3.53
N VAL A 65 0.61 9.24 3.32
CA VAL A 65 0.07 10.04 2.20
C VAL A 65 1.23 10.55 1.33
N GLY A 66 0.90 11.26 0.26
CA GLY A 66 1.91 11.90 -0.58
C GLY A 66 2.67 13.01 0.16
N ALA A 67 4.00 12.89 0.25
CA ALA A 67 4.85 13.81 1.02
C ALA A 67 5.36 15.02 0.23
N ASN A 68 5.20 15.05 -1.09
CA ASN A 68 5.79 16.10 -1.92
C ASN A 68 4.94 17.38 -1.93
N THR A 69 5.42 18.43 -1.23
CA THR A 69 4.71 19.70 -1.10
C THR A 69 4.37 20.34 -2.44
N ARG A 70 5.27 20.31 -3.43
CA ARG A 70 5.01 20.91 -4.75
C ARG A 70 3.91 20.17 -5.50
N ILE A 71 3.90 18.85 -5.43
CA ILE A 71 2.85 18.02 -6.04
C ILE A 71 1.51 18.32 -5.35
N ASN A 72 1.50 18.36 -4.02
CA ASN A 72 0.30 18.61 -3.24
C ASN A 72 -0.30 20.01 -3.51
N GLU A 73 0.54 21.04 -3.64
CA GLU A 73 0.12 22.39 -4.02
C GLU A 73 -0.39 22.49 -5.48
N ALA A 74 0.12 21.61 -6.36
CA ALA A 74 -0.26 21.57 -7.78
C ALA A 74 -1.46 20.66 -8.09
N GLY A 75 -2.20 20.21 -7.08
CA GLY A 75 -3.40 19.35 -7.26
C GLY A 75 -3.27 17.96 -6.68
N GLY A 76 -2.11 17.60 -6.13
CA GLY A 76 -1.92 16.38 -5.34
C GLY A 76 -1.92 15.07 -6.12
N VAL A 77 -1.75 15.09 -7.45
CA VAL A 77 -1.65 13.87 -8.27
C VAL A 77 -0.20 13.51 -8.53
N TYR A 78 0.12 12.24 -8.37
CA TYR A 78 1.48 11.71 -8.46
C TYR A 78 1.70 11.03 -9.81
N GLU A 79 2.93 11.17 -10.34
CA GLU A 79 3.37 10.49 -11.55
C GLU A 79 3.57 8.99 -11.27
N GLY A 80 3.13 8.15 -12.19
CA GLY A 80 3.28 6.71 -12.12
C GLY A 80 4.67 6.21 -12.51
N SER A 81 4.77 4.89 -12.77
CA SER A 81 6.01 4.26 -13.21
C SER A 81 6.47 4.77 -14.58
N ILE A 82 5.54 5.11 -15.46
CA ILE A 82 5.78 5.64 -16.80
C ILE A 82 5.80 7.17 -16.72
N ALA A 83 6.88 7.78 -17.19
CA ALA A 83 7.00 9.24 -17.19
C ALA A 83 5.90 9.91 -18.04
N GLY A 84 5.28 10.93 -17.50
CA GLY A 84 4.15 11.63 -18.11
C GLY A 84 2.78 11.01 -17.82
N GLU A 85 2.72 9.83 -17.22
CA GLU A 85 1.47 9.19 -16.79
C GLU A 85 1.19 9.54 -15.33
N PHE A 86 0.10 10.27 -15.10
CA PHE A 86 -0.28 10.78 -13.78
C PHE A 86 -1.56 10.13 -13.29
N GLY A 87 -1.59 9.80 -12.00
CA GLY A 87 -2.81 9.47 -11.31
C GLY A 87 -3.84 10.61 -11.42
N ASN A 88 -5.11 10.30 -11.17
CA ASN A 88 -6.18 11.29 -11.25
C ASN A 88 -6.72 11.74 -9.88
N ARG A 89 -6.13 11.27 -8.79
CA ARG A 89 -6.55 11.55 -7.42
C ARG A 89 -5.35 11.65 -6.49
N ASN A 90 -5.50 12.40 -5.42
CA ASN A 90 -4.53 12.46 -4.33
C ASN A 90 -4.51 11.11 -3.59
N PRO A 91 -3.32 10.53 -3.27
CA PRO A 91 -3.23 9.34 -2.46
C PRO A 91 -3.68 9.62 -1.01
N PRO A 92 -4.79 8.99 -0.54
CA PRO A 92 -5.21 9.08 0.85
C PRO A 92 -4.25 8.31 1.76
N SER A 93 -4.36 8.51 3.09
CA SER A 93 -3.57 7.72 4.03
C SER A 93 -3.92 6.24 3.94
N SER A 94 -2.93 5.40 3.64
CA SER A 94 -3.09 3.94 3.66
C SER A 94 -3.14 3.36 5.08
N ALA A 95 -2.66 4.09 6.11
CA ALA A 95 -2.69 3.63 7.49
C ALA A 95 -4.10 3.45 8.07
N TYR A 96 -5.10 4.12 7.50
CA TYR A 96 -6.48 4.09 7.98
C TYR A 96 -7.44 3.36 7.04
N ALA A 97 -6.92 2.62 6.07
CA ALA A 97 -7.74 1.92 5.06
C ALA A 97 -8.41 0.66 5.60
N THR A 98 -7.69 -0.11 6.42
CA THR A 98 -8.16 -1.42 6.93
C THR A 98 -9.44 -1.38 7.78
N PRO A 99 -9.70 -0.36 8.64
CA PRO A 99 -10.92 -0.29 9.42
C PRO A 99 -12.19 0.04 8.62
N ALA A 100 -12.09 0.39 7.33
CA ALA A 100 -13.26 0.66 6.50
C ALA A 100 -14.16 -0.59 6.41
N PRO A 101 -15.47 -0.49 6.71
CA PRO A 101 -16.36 -1.62 6.55
C PRO A 101 -16.59 -1.94 5.06
N ILE A 102 -17.08 -3.15 4.79
CA ILE A 102 -17.60 -3.50 3.45
C ILE A 102 -18.63 -2.45 3.05
N PHE A 103 -18.58 -2.00 1.80
CA PHE A 103 -19.46 -0.96 1.28
C PHE A 103 -20.92 -1.39 1.32
N PHE A 104 -21.79 -0.56 1.90
CA PHE A 104 -23.22 -0.85 2.00
C PHE A 104 -24.06 0.43 2.01
N PRO A 105 -25.32 0.37 1.56
CA PRO A 105 -26.29 1.43 1.76
C PRO A 105 -26.77 1.41 3.22
N ASP A 106 -26.64 2.53 3.91
CA ASP A 106 -27.11 2.72 5.29
C ASP A 106 -28.42 3.50 5.29
N PHE A 107 -29.49 2.84 5.68
CA PHE A 107 -30.85 3.40 5.76
C PHE A 107 -31.22 3.88 7.18
N SER A 108 -30.26 3.94 8.10
CA SER A 108 -30.52 4.26 9.51
C SER A 108 -31.02 5.69 9.72
N GLU A 109 -30.56 6.64 8.90
CA GLU A 109 -30.96 8.05 9.00
C GLU A 109 -32.20 8.36 8.15
N ASP A 110 -32.30 7.86 6.94
CA ASP A 110 -33.46 8.02 6.06
C ASP A 110 -33.76 6.73 5.28
N PRO A 111 -34.92 6.08 5.56
CA PRO A 111 -35.31 4.87 4.83
C PRO A 111 -35.55 5.06 3.33
N GLY A 112 -35.75 6.30 2.85
CA GLY A 112 -36.00 6.63 1.45
C GLY A 112 -34.77 7.11 0.68
N ASP A 113 -33.69 7.52 1.39
CA ASP A 113 -32.49 8.09 0.79
C ASP A 113 -31.24 7.62 1.59
N PRO A 114 -30.70 6.44 1.30
CA PRO A 114 -29.61 5.87 2.07
C PRO A 114 -28.31 6.63 1.89
N LEU A 115 -27.55 6.77 2.99
CA LEU A 115 -26.15 7.12 2.93
C LEU A 115 -25.34 5.87 2.56
N PHE A 116 -24.26 6.05 1.80
CA PHE A 116 -23.34 4.96 1.49
C PHE A 116 -22.16 5.00 2.43
N THR A 117 -21.90 3.89 3.11
CA THR A 117 -20.86 3.76 4.15
C THR A 117 -19.89 2.66 3.76
N GLY A 118 -18.59 2.88 4.07
CA GLY A 118 -17.54 1.90 3.84
C GLY A 118 -16.91 1.98 2.45
N GLY A 119 -16.27 0.89 2.06
CA GLY A 119 -15.48 0.86 0.83
C GLY A 119 -14.15 1.60 0.95
N ASN A 120 -13.34 1.47 -0.09
CA ASN A 120 -12.08 2.20 -0.25
C ASN A 120 -12.03 2.92 -1.60
N PHE A 121 -10.99 3.72 -1.86
CA PHE A 121 -10.99 4.82 -2.80
C PHE A 121 -11.97 5.94 -2.40
N TRP A 122 -11.81 7.10 -3.02
CA TRP A 122 -12.67 8.28 -2.78
C TRP A 122 -14.15 8.08 -3.17
N ASP A 123 -14.44 7.07 -3.96
CA ASP A 123 -15.77 6.74 -4.49
C ASP A 123 -16.32 5.39 -3.98
N GLY A 124 -15.63 4.73 -3.06
CA GLY A 124 -16.07 3.48 -2.46
C GLY A 124 -16.03 2.25 -3.37
N ARG A 125 -15.48 2.37 -4.61
CA ARG A 125 -15.54 1.28 -5.61
C ARG A 125 -14.78 0.01 -5.23
N ALA A 126 -13.79 0.09 -4.34
CA ALA A 126 -13.22 -1.09 -3.69
C ALA A 126 -14.14 -1.46 -2.53
N THR A 127 -15.15 -2.26 -2.82
CA THR A 127 -16.27 -2.51 -1.90
C THR A 127 -15.92 -3.40 -0.72
N GLY A 128 -14.90 -4.24 -0.85
CA GLY A 128 -14.55 -5.29 0.11
C GLY A 128 -15.31 -6.60 -0.10
N GLU A 129 -16.19 -6.67 -1.08
CA GLU A 129 -16.97 -7.88 -1.36
C GLU A 129 -16.12 -9.02 -1.93
N LYS A 130 -15.05 -8.69 -2.68
CA LYS A 130 -14.19 -9.67 -3.34
C LYS A 130 -13.29 -10.42 -2.35
N LEU A 131 -12.62 -9.69 -1.46
CA LEU A 131 -11.62 -10.25 -0.53
C LEU A 131 -12.01 -10.11 0.95
N GLY A 132 -13.24 -9.68 1.23
CA GLY A 132 -13.74 -9.52 2.60
C GLY A 132 -13.25 -8.25 3.32
N ASN A 133 -12.44 -7.42 2.64
CA ASN A 133 -11.94 -6.15 3.18
C ASN A 133 -11.71 -5.13 2.06
N PRO A 134 -12.24 -3.89 2.18
CA PRO A 134 -12.07 -2.85 1.17
C PRO A 134 -10.61 -2.47 0.87
N ALA A 135 -9.72 -2.51 1.87
CA ALA A 135 -8.31 -2.22 1.67
C ALA A 135 -7.63 -3.32 0.85
N ALA A 136 -7.99 -4.59 1.06
CA ALA A 136 -7.49 -5.72 0.28
C ALA A 136 -7.96 -5.63 -1.18
N ASP A 137 -9.25 -5.34 -1.42
CA ASP A 137 -9.77 -5.14 -2.77
C ASP A 137 -9.05 -3.99 -3.50
N GLN A 138 -8.78 -2.89 -2.78
CA GLN A 138 -8.08 -1.73 -3.34
C GLN A 138 -6.64 -2.03 -3.69
N ALA A 139 -5.91 -2.74 -2.81
CA ALA A 139 -4.47 -2.95 -2.92
C ALA A 139 -4.04 -3.71 -4.19
N GLN A 140 -4.95 -4.47 -4.80
CA GLN A 140 -4.70 -5.16 -6.07
C GLN A 140 -4.62 -4.19 -7.27
N GLY A 141 -5.30 -3.04 -7.20
CA GLY A 141 -5.46 -2.12 -8.32
C GLY A 141 -4.16 -1.48 -8.83
N PRO A 142 -3.32 -0.90 -7.98
CA PRO A 142 -2.15 -0.13 -8.37
C PRO A 142 -1.13 -0.87 -9.24
N PHE A 143 -0.95 -2.17 -9.05
CA PHE A 143 0.02 -2.96 -9.82
C PHE A 143 -0.22 -2.89 -11.32
N LEU A 144 -1.48 -3.00 -11.74
CA LEU A 144 -1.87 -3.03 -13.16
C LEU A 144 -2.39 -1.68 -13.68
N ASN A 145 -2.53 -0.68 -12.80
CA ASN A 145 -3.00 0.63 -13.20
C ASN A 145 -1.94 1.35 -14.06
N PRO A 146 -2.22 1.71 -15.33
CA PRO A 146 -1.25 2.27 -16.25
C PRO A 146 -0.68 3.63 -15.79
N VAL A 147 -1.38 4.35 -14.92
CA VAL A 147 -0.93 5.63 -14.36
C VAL A 147 -0.33 5.50 -12.95
N GLU A 148 -0.10 4.26 -12.49
CA GLU A 148 0.53 3.94 -11.21
C GLU A 148 1.71 3.00 -11.44
N GLN A 149 1.69 1.73 -10.97
CA GLN A 149 2.81 0.79 -11.17
C GLN A 149 2.89 0.22 -12.60
N ALA A 150 1.79 0.22 -13.34
CA ALA A 150 1.70 -0.02 -14.79
C ALA A 150 2.20 -1.40 -15.27
N LEU A 151 2.22 -2.43 -14.41
CA LEU A 151 2.50 -3.78 -14.88
C LEU A 151 1.41 -4.24 -15.85
N PRO A 152 1.76 -4.90 -16.96
CA PRO A 152 0.80 -5.23 -18.01
C PRO A 152 -0.05 -6.45 -17.70
N ASP A 153 0.39 -7.31 -16.77
CA ASP A 153 -0.18 -8.63 -16.51
C ASP A 153 0.02 -9.00 -15.03
N ALA A 154 -0.99 -9.56 -14.38
CA ALA A 154 -0.89 -10.08 -13.02
C ALA A 154 0.24 -11.13 -12.87
N ALA A 155 0.48 -11.92 -13.92
CA ALA A 155 1.62 -12.84 -13.95
C ALA A 155 2.97 -12.15 -13.74
N CYS A 156 3.10 -10.89 -14.13
CA CYS A 156 4.32 -10.12 -13.87
C CYS A 156 4.48 -9.77 -12.39
N VAL A 157 3.38 -9.56 -11.68
CA VAL A 157 3.40 -9.33 -10.22
C VAL A 157 3.88 -10.59 -9.52
N VAL A 158 3.17 -11.71 -9.74
CA VAL A 158 3.48 -13.01 -9.10
C VAL A 158 4.90 -13.46 -9.44
N TYR A 159 5.32 -13.40 -10.72
CA TYR A 159 6.67 -13.72 -11.13
C TYR A 159 7.72 -12.92 -10.37
N ARG A 160 7.55 -11.59 -10.25
CA ARG A 160 8.52 -10.73 -9.57
C ARG A 160 8.55 -10.93 -8.06
N VAL A 161 7.42 -11.26 -7.46
CA VAL A 161 7.34 -11.66 -6.04
C VAL A 161 8.11 -12.96 -5.82
N CYS A 162 7.83 -13.98 -6.61
CA CYS A 162 8.49 -15.29 -6.50
C CYS A 162 10.00 -15.24 -6.77
N GLU A 163 10.45 -14.40 -7.71
CA GLU A 163 11.88 -14.17 -7.98
C GLU A 163 12.52 -13.18 -6.97
N GLY A 164 11.73 -12.59 -6.09
CA GLY A 164 12.18 -11.66 -5.06
C GLY A 164 12.83 -12.35 -3.87
N THR A 165 13.38 -11.54 -2.97
CA THR A 165 14.02 -12.03 -1.72
C THR A 165 13.02 -12.59 -0.70
N TYR A 166 11.74 -12.37 -0.92
CA TYR A 166 10.63 -12.78 -0.06
C TYR A 166 9.68 -13.80 -0.73
N GLY A 167 10.12 -14.46 -1.80
CA GLY A 167 9.37 -15.54 -2.46
C GLY A 167 9.02 -16.70 -1.52
N ASP A 168 9.96 -17.11 -0.66
CA ASP A 168 9.71 -18.16 0.36
C ASP A 168 8.63 -17.73 1.38
N LEU A 169 8.56 -16.43 1.69
CA LEU A 169 7.51 -15.87 2.54
C LEU A 169 6.16 -15.88 1.83
N PHE A 170 6.13 -15.61 0.53
CA PHE A 170 4.93 -15.73 -0.29
C PHE A 170 4.39 -17.16 -0.29
N ASP A 171 5.25 -18.18 -0.49
CA ASP A 171 4.87 -19.59 -0.37
C ASP A 171 4.38 -19.97 1.05
N THR A 172 4.93 -19.34 2.08
CA THR A 172 4.48 -19.55 3.47
C THR A 172 3.06 -19.06 3.69
N VAL A 173 2.69 -17.93 3.06
CA VAL A 173 1.37 -17.28 3.22
C VAL A 173 0.30 -17.95 2.36
N TRP A 174 0.61 -18.25 1.08
CA TRP A 174 -0.37 -18.70 0.09
C TRP A 174 -0.32 -20.21 -0.15
N GLY A 175 0.66 -20.92 0.39
CA GLY A 175 0.88 -22.35 0.23
C GLY A 175 2.19 -22.64 -0.48
N GLN A 176 2.80 -23.79 -0.17
CA GLN A 176 4.15 -24.16 -0.62
C GLN A 176 4.33 -24.21 -2.15
N ASP A 177 3.25 -24.18 -2.90
CA ASP A 177 3.24 -24.29 -4.35
C ASP A 177 2.84 -22.99 -5.06
N ALA A 178 2.67 -21.89 -4.32
CA ALA A 178 2.21 -20.61 -4.89
C ALA A 178 3.20 -20.05 -5.94
N CYS A 179 4.50 -20.24 -5.73
CA CYS A 179 5.54 -19.88 -6.69
C CYS A 179 5.88 -21.02 -7.69
N MET A 180 5.29 -22.21 -7.57
CA MET A 180 5.52 -23.33 -8.49
C MET A 180 4.67 -23.22 -9.75
N ILE A 181 4.98 -22.20 -10.53
CA ILE A 181 4.35 -21.91 -11.83
C ILE A 181 5.32 -22.31 -12.94
N ASP A 182 4.83 -23.05 -13.94
CA ASP A 182 5.64 -23.40 -15.13
C ASP A 182 5.74 -22.20 -16.07
N TRP A 183 6.72 -21.36 -15.78
CA TRP A 183 6.95 -20.14 -16.54
C TRP A 183 7.52 -20.43 -17.93
N PRO A 184 7.13 -19.67 -18.98
CA PRO A 184 7.60 -19.86 -20.36
C PRO A 184 9.09 -19.52 -20.55
N GLY A 185 9.87 -19.53 -19.49
CA GLY A 185 11.27 -19.15 -19.41
C GLY A 185 11.45 -17.70 -19.01
N ASN A 186 12.41 -17.46 -18.11
CA ASN A 186 12.64 -16.15 -17.49
C ASN A 186 12.86 -15.03 -18.50
N GLY A 187 13.51 -15.33 -19.65
CA GLY A 187 13.72 -14.36 -20.72
C GLY A 187 12.42 -13.88 -21.35
N VAL A 188 11.45 -14.77 -21.57
CA VAL A 188 10.13 -14.45 -22.13
C VAL A 188 9.32 -13.62 -21.15
N VAL A 189 9.23 -14.04 -19.88
CA VAL A 189 8.49 -13.31 -18.85
C VAL A 189 9.05 -11.90 -18.70
N ASN A 190 10.36 -11.76 -18.54
CA ASN A 190 10.99 -10.44 -18.39
C ASN A 190 10.76 -9.53 -19.59
N GLN A 191 10.76 -10.07 -20.82
CA GLN A 191 10.48 -9.29 -22.03
C GLN A 191 9.01 -8.79 -22.08
N GLN A 192 8.08 -9.60 -21.62
CA GLN A 192 6.66 -9.18 -21.57
C GLN A 192 6.43 -8.16 -20.46
N CYS A 193 7.00 -8.36 -19.29
CA CYS A 193 6.80 -7.52 -18.11
C CYS A 193 7.46 -6.13 -18.14
N VAL A 194 8.09 -5.74 -19.26
CA VAL A 194 8.62 -4.38 -19.49
C VAL A 194 7.90 -3.66 -20.63
N LYS A 195 6.88 -4.27 -21.23
CA LYS A 195 6.05 -3.66 -22.28
C LYS A 195 4.71 -3.27 -21.65
N SER A 196 4.21 -2.09 -21.97
CA SER A 196 2.91 -1.61 -21.43
C SER A 196 1.70 -2.44 -21.88
N ASP A 197 1.83 -3.19 -22.96
CA ASP A 197 0.83 -4.10 -23.53
C ASP A 197 1.27 -5.57 -23.51
N GLY A 198 2.26 -5.89 -22.68
CA GLY A 198 2.82 -7.23 -22.58
C GLY A 198 1.81 -8.20 -21.95
N ALA A 199 1.85 -9.47 -22.40
CA ALA A 199 1.12 -10.56 -21.78
C ALA A 199 2.03 -11.78 -21.66
N VAL A 200 2.04 -12.40 -20.49
CA VAL A 200 2.84 -13.62 -20.24
C VAL A 200 2.07 -14.81 -20.81
N PRO A 201 2.64 -15.56 -21.76
CA PRO A 201 1.95 -16.68 -22.41
C PRO A 201 1.96 -17.92 -21.51
N LEU A 202 1.02 -17.99 -20.57
CA LEU A 202 0.80 -19.12 -19.67
C LEU A 202 -0.27 -20.07 -20.23
N SER A 203 -0.17 -21.35 -19.87
CA SER A 203 -1.28 -22.29 -20.07
C SER A 203 -2.50 -21.86 -19.22
N PRO A 204 -3.71 -22.32 -19.55
CA PRO A 204 -4.89 -22.02 -18.72
C PRO A 204 -4.71 -22.46 -17.25
N GLU A 205 -4.07 -23.60 -17.01
CA GLU A 205 -3.79 -24.12 -15.67
C GLU A 205 -2.83 -23.19 -14.90
N GLU A 206 -1.73 -22.76 -15.52
CA GLU A 206 -0.79 -21.84 -14.89
C GLU A 206 -1.36 -20.44 -14.69
N ARG A 207 -2.26 -20.01 -15.59
CA ARG A 207 -2.99 -18.75 -15.43
C ARG A 207 -3.91 -18.79 -14.20
N GLU A 208 -4.60 -19.90 -13.97
CA GLU A 208 -5.44 -20.07 -12.80
C GLU A 208 -4.64 -19.98 -11.49
N LYS A 209 -3.42 -20.55 -11.46
CA LYS A 209 -2.52 -20.40 -10.29
C LYS A 209 -2.15 -18.95 -10.03
N VAL A 210 -1.85 -18.18 -11.09
CA VAL A 210 -1.59 -16.73 -10.98
C VAL A 210 -2.78 -15.98 -10.41
N ASP A 211 -3.98 -16.32 -10.84
CA ASP A 211 -5.21 -15.65 -10.42
C ASP A 211 -5.62 -16.00 -8.98
N GLN A 212 -5.09 -17.09 -8.43
CA GLN A 212 -5.28 -17.53 -7.05
C GLN A 212 -4.21 -17.01 -6.09
N ALA A 213 -3.05 -16.61 -6.59
CA ALA A 213 -1.92 -16.05 -5.84
C ALA A 213 -2.05 -14.54 -5.65
#